data_ebe9adad92853490cb4b135f60794b74
#
_entry.id   ebe9adad92853490cb4b135f60794b74
#
_cell.length_a   1.000
_cell.length_b   1.000
_cell.length_c   1.000
_cell.angle_alpha   90.00
_cell.angle_beta   90.00
_cell.angle_gamma   90.00
#
_symmetry.space_group_name_H-M   'P 1'
#
loop_
_entity.id
_entity.type
_entity.pdbx_description
1 polymer ?
#
loop_
_entity_poly.entity_id
_entity_poly.type
_entity_poly.pdbx_seq_one_letter_code
_entity_poly.pdbx_strand_id
1 'polypeptide(L)'
;MMAKITQTMMAQVLSLVGGSGNVAKCGNCMTRLRLTLNNSALADHAALKKISGVMGVVESDAQLQIILGPGKAQTAADMMNALIESGDNVAPAVSEADLSTIAAQQKKQMKSKQTSAVQRFLSKFATIFTPLIPGFIAAGLLLGIATLLEQIYVVGQTPSEFMLDLVAYLKVFGKGLFAFLSILIGYNAQQAFGGSGVNGAILASLFVLGYDPEATKGIYSGMSEFFGFAIDPRGNIIGVLLAAILGAQVERKVREYMPDDLDMILTSVVTLLIMGAVTFLIIMPIGGELFKGMSWLFLNLNDNPLGAAILAGLFLISVVFGIHQGFVPVYFALMEAQGFNSLFPILAMAGAGQVGASLALYARAKKETTIRTQIKGAIIPGIL
;
A
#
# COMPACT_ATOMS: atom_id res chain seq x y z
N MET A 1 16.76 -13.57 -23.21
CA MET A 1 17.04 -12.27 -22.57
C MET A 1 15.76 -11.46 -22.50
N MET A 2 15.31 -11.04 -21.31
CA MET A 2 14.13 -10.14 -21.20
C MET A 2 14.54 -8.73 -21.63
N ALA A 3 13.77 -8.13 -22.53
CA ALA A 3 14.03 -6.77 -23.03
C ALA A 3 14.05 -5.75 -21.89
N LYS A 4 15.05 -4.88 -21.88
CA LYS A 4 15.17 -3.76 -20.92
C LYS A 4 14.20 -2.65 -21.35
N ILE A 5 13.53 -1.99 -20.39
CA ILE A 5 12.72 -0.80 -20.70
C ILE A 5 13.63 0.32 -21.16
N THR A 6 13.33 0.92 -22.29
CA THR A 6 14.09 2.02 -22.89
C THR A 6 13.16 3.21 -23.18
N GLN A 7 13.74 4.40 -23.24
CA GLN A 7 13.00 5.61 -23.58
C GLN A 7 12.37 5.53 -24.97
N THR A 8 13.07 4.93 -25.92
CA THR A 8 12.55 4.68 -27.29
C THR A 8 11.32 3.77 -27.27
N MET A 9 11.32 2.73 -26.45
CA MET A 9 10.15 1.86 -26.27
C MET A 9 8.97 2.62 -25.68
N MET A 10 9.19 3.48 -24.70
CA MET A 10 8.12 4.29 -24.09
C MET A 10 7.60 5.36 -25.04
N ALA A 11 8.43 5.95 -25.88
CA ALA A 11 8.02 6.86 -26.95
C ALA A 11 7.15 6.15 -28.00
N GLN A 12 7.50 4.91 -28.38
CA GLN A 12 6.64 4.09 -29.26
C GLN A 12 5.29 3.77 -28.60
N VAL A 13 5.28 3.42 -27.30
CA VAL A 13 4.03 3.20 -26.58
C VAL A 13 3.21 4.47 -26.57
N LEU A 14 3.81 5.62 -26.29
CA LEU A 14 3.11 6.91 -26.25
C LEU A 14 2.49 7.28 -27.60
N SER A 15 3.20 7.06 -28.70
CA SER A 15 2.66 7.30 -30.04
C SER A 15 1.49 6.39 -30.37
N LEU A 16 1.56 5.10 -29.99
CA LEU A 16 0.53 4.09 -30.25
C LEU A 16 -0.72 4.21 -29.38
N VAL A 17 -0.65 4.99 -28.30
CA VAL A 17 -1.83 5.31 -27.48
C VAL A 17 -2.45 6.66 -27.84
N GLY A 18 -1.99 7.32 -28.91
CA GLY A 18 -2.54 8.58 -29.38
C GLY A 18 -1.81 9.83 -28.87
N GLY A 19 -0.55 9.68 -28.40
CA GLY A 19 0.30 10.78 -27.96
C GLY A 19 0.04 11.25 -26.53
N SER A 20 0.84 12.25 -26.08
CA SER A 20 0.77 12.79 -24.72
C SER A 20 -0.59 13.41 -24.39
N GLY A 21 -1.25 14.06 -25.34
CA GLY A 21 -2.58 14.64 -25.16
C GLY A 21 -3.70 13.63 -24.93
N ASN A 22 -3.50 12.36 -25.29
CA ASN A 22 -4.48 11.30 -25.04
C ASN A 22 -4.29 10.59 -23.70
N VAL A 23 -3.17 10.80 -23.00
CA VAL A 23 -2.89 10.17 -21.71
C VAL A 23 -3.28 11.14 -20.58
N ALA A 24 -4.44 10.91 -19.98
CA ALA A 24 -4.94 11.69 -18.85
C ALA A 24 -4.18 11.42 -17.54
N LYS A 25 -3.72 10.16 -17.37
CA LYS A 25 -2.98 9.74 -16.17
C LYS A 25 -2.09 8.57 -16.49
N CYS A 26 -0.86 8.61 -16.05
CA CYS A 26 0.09 7.51 -16.06
C CYS A 26 0.40 7.05 -14.64
N GLY A 27 0.41 5.75 -14.44
CA GLY A 27 0.79 5.11 -13.17
C GLY A 27 1.19 3.67 -13.41
N ASN A 28 1.49 2.93 -12.36
CA ASN A 28 1.88 1.53 -12.45
C ASN A 28 1.37 0.71 -11.27
N CYS A 29 1.43 -0.60 -11.42
CA CYS A 29 1.46 -1.56 -10.33
C CYS A 29 2.71 -2.42 -10.46
N MET A 30 2.88 -3.46 -9.67
CA MET A 30 4.11 -4.28 -9.66
C MET A 30 4.54 -4.80 -11.05
N THR A 31 3.60 -5.06 -11.94
CA THR A 31 3.88 -5.71 -13.24
C THR A 31 3.33 -4.97 -14.46
N ARG A 32 2.56 -3.89 -14.28
CA ARG A 32 1.81 -3.24 -15.34
C ARG A 32 2.00 -1.72 -15.32
N LEU A 33 2.26 -1.15 -16.49
CA LEU A 33 2.07 0.26 -16.75
C LEU A 33 0.57 0.50 -16.96
N ARG A 34 0.00 1.50 -16.30
CA ARG A 34 -1.42 1.85 -16.34
C ARG A 34 -1.58 3.24 -16.92
N LEU A 35 -2.26 3.32 -18.07
CA LEU A 35 -2.56 4.57 -18.76
C LEU A 35 -4.05 4.79 -18.74
N THR A 36 -4.50 5.90 -18.19
CA THR A 36 -5.87 6.36 -18.36
C THR A 36 -5.90 7.21 -19.62
N LEU A 37 -6.63 6.77 -20.61
CA LEU A 37 -6.71 7.46 -21.90
C LEU A 37 -7.96 8.33 -21.95
N ASN A 38 -7.84 9.50 -22.56
CA ASN A 38 -8.98 10.39 -22.86
C ASN A 38 -9.89 9.78 -23.92
N ASN A 39 -9.29 9.13 -24.92
CA ASN A 39 -9.99 8.39 -25.97
C ASN A 39 -9.27 7.06 -26.22
N SER A 40 -9.87 5.98 -25.77
CA SER A 40 -9.29 4.62 -25.93
C SER A 40 -9.33 4.13 -27.38
N ALA A 41 -10.20 4.68 -28.23
CA ALA A 41 -10.26 4.32 -29.64
C ALA A 41 -9.00 4.72 -30.43
N LEU A 42 -8.19 5.64 -29.91
CA LEU A 42 -6.91 6.03 -30.52
C LEU A 42 -5.77 5.06 -30.21
N ALA A 43 -5.97 4.09 -29.34
CA ALA A 43 -4.93 3.15 -28.96
C ALA A 43 -4.90 1.94 -29.92
N ASP A 44 -3.75 1.72 -30.56
CA ASP A 44 -3.53 0.54 -31.38
C ASP A 44 -3.07 -0.65 -30.53
N HIS A 45 -4.04 -1.41 -30.03
CA HIS A 45 -3.80 -2.61 -29.22
C HIS A 45 -3.00 -3.69 -29.94
N ALA A 46 -3.11 -3.79 -31.27
CA ALA A 46 -2.42 -4.81 -32.05
C ALA A 46 -0.92 -4.48 -32.18
N ALA A 47 -0.61 -3.21 -32.42
CA ALA A 47 0.76 -2.72 -32.49
C ALA A 47 1.44 -2.73 -31.11
N LEU A 48 0.75 -2.32 -30.05
CA LEU A 48 1.26 -2.35 -28.67
C LEU A 48 1.69 -3.76 -28.24
N LYS A 49 0.95 -4.80 -28.62
CA LYS A 49 1.31 -6.21 -28.33
C LYS A 49 2.55 -6.69 -29.05
N LYS A 50 2.95 -6.04 -30.14
CA LYS A 50 4.14 -6.40 -30.94
C LYS A 50 5.44 -5.78 -30.40
N ILE A 51 5.33 -4.81 -29.50
CA ILE A 51 6.50 -4.14 -28.94
C ILE A 51 7.32 -5.16 -28.11
N SER A 52 8.60 -5.24 -28.40
CA SER A 52 9.52 -6.12 -27.66
C SER A 52 9.57 -5.70 -26.17
N GLY A 53 9.25 -6.63 -25.28
CA GLY A 53 9.18 -6.38 -23.84
C GLY A 53 7.76 -6.17 -23.31
N VAL A 54 6.74 -6.02 -24.16
CA VAL A 54 5.32 -6.05 -23.80
C VAL A 54 4.85 -7.50 -23.77
N MET A 55 4.40 -7.95 -22.59
CA MET A 55 3.89 -9.32 -22.39
C MET A 55 2.41 -9.44 -22.72
N GLY A 56 1.68 -8.33 -22.74
CA GLY A 56 0.28 -8.26 -23.06
C GLY A 56 -0.29 -6.86 -22.84
N VAL A 57 -1.45 -6.62 -23.46
CA VAL A 57 -2.20 -5.36 -23.34
C VAL A 57 -3.64 -5.71 -23.01
N VAL A 58 -4.16 -5.08 -21.96
CA VAL A 58 -5.51 -5.28 -21.45
C VAL A 58 -6.16 -3.93 -21.26
N GLU A 59 -7.39 -3.78 -21.69
CA GLU A 59 -8.22 -2.63 -21.42
C GLU A 59 -9.29 -2.99 -20.39
N SER A 60 -9.40 -2.19 -19.35
CA SER A 60 -10.41 -2.34 -18.32
C SER A 60 -10.86 -0.95 -17.85
N ASP A 61 -12.14 -0.66 -17.94
CA ASP A 61 -12.78 0.55 -17.39
C ASP A 61 -12.08 1.88 -17.79
N ALA A 62 -11.81 2.08 -19.08
CA ALA A 62 -11.10 3.23 -19.66
C ALA A 62 -9.61 3.34 -19.23
N GLN A 63 -9.06 2.28 -18.67
CA GLN A 63 -7.64 2.19 -18.34
C GLN A 63 -6.97 1.14 -19.21
N LEU A 64 -5.99 1.58 -20.00
CA LEU A 64 -5.11 0.68 -20.75
C LEU A 64 -4.01 0.19 -19.84
N GLN A 65 -3.86 -1.12 -19.73
CA GLN A 65 -2.84 -1.77 -18.90
C GLN A 65 -1.87 -2.53 -19.81
N ILE A 66 -0.60 -2.12 -19.80
CA ILE A 66 0.48 -2.73 -20.54
C ILE A 66 1.29 -3.61 -19.57
N ILE A 67 1.27 -4.92 -19.80
CA ILE A 67 1.93 -5.90 -18.93
C ILE A 67 3.40 -5.97 -19.32
N LEU A 68 4.29 -5.58 -18.40
CA LEU A 68 5.74 -5.51 -18.61
C LEU A 68 6.51 -6.53 -17.78
N GLY A 69 5.87 -7.08 -16.75
CA GLY A 69 6.48 -7.99 -15.78
C GLY A 69 7.07 -7.29 -14.55
N PRO A 70 7.49 -8.08 -13.54
CA PRO A 70 7.99 -7.57 -12.27
C PRO A 70 9.22 -6.66 -12.45
N GLY A 71 9.30 -5.59 -11.66
CA GLY A 71 10.45 -4.67 -11.60
C GLY A 71 10.58 -3.69 -12.77
N LYS A 72 9.71 -3.76 -13.79
CA LYS A 72 9.80 -2.91 -14.99
C LYS A 72 8.73 -1.81 -15.04
N ALA A 73 7.63 -2.03 -14.39
CA ALA A 73 6.46 -1.16 -14.51
C ALA A 73 6.70 0.23 -13.90
N GLN A 74 7.48 0.33 -12.82
CA GLN A 74 7.86 1.62 -12.22
C GLN A 74 8.74 2.42 -13.17
N THR A 75 9.84 1.83 -13.67
CA THR A 75 10.75 2.49 -14.63
C THR A 75 10.00 2.94 -15.89
N ALA A 76 9.05 2.13 -16.36
CA ALA A 76 8.23 2.47 -17.52
C ALA A 76 7.30 3.67 -17.22
N ALA A 77 6.71 3.74 -16.02
CA ALA A 77 5.86 4.86 -15.62
C ALA A 77 6.67 6.15 -15.46
N ASP A 78 7.86 6.08 -14.87
CA ASP A 78 8.74 7.23 -14.69
C ASP A 78 9.18 7.80 -16.05
N MET A 79 9.60 6.92 -16.98
CA MET A 79 9.96 7.33 -18.34
C MET A 79 8.76 7.88 -19.13
N MET A 80 7.58 7.29 -18.97
CA MET A 80 6.35 7.75 -19.62
C MET A 80 5.94 9.13 -19.12
N ASN A 81 5.96 9.37 -17.81
CA ASN A 81 5.67 10.68 -17.23
C ASN A 81 6.66 11.75 -17.73
N ALA A 82 7.94 11.43 -17.78
CA ALA A 82 8.96 12.33 -18.34
C ALA A 82 8.70 12.69 -19.81
N LEU A 83 8.24 11.72 -20.63
CA LEU A 83 7.87 11.96 -22.03
C LEU A 83 6.60 12.81 -22.17
N ILE A 84 5.62 12.60 -21.28
CA ILE A 84 4.40 13.41 -21.26
C ILE A 84 4.71 14.85 -20.86
N GLU A 85 5.59 15.07 -19.88
CA GLU A 85 5.99 16.40 -19.41
C GLU A 85 6.89 17.15 -20.42
N SER A 86 7.73 16.43 -21.18
CA SER A 86 8.62 17.05 -22.18
C SER A 86 7.90 17.57 -23.43
N GLY A 87 6.64 17.24 -23.61
CA GLY A 87 5.79 17.87 -24.63
C GLY A 87 6.15 17.53 -26.08
N ASP A 88 6.90 16.47 -26.35
CA ASP A 88 7.16 16.00 -27.73
C ASP A 88 5.87 15.50 -28.38
N ASN A 89 5.14 16.42 -28.99
CA ASN A 89 3.84 16.22 -29.61
C ASN A 89 3.94 15.93 -31.09
N VAL A 90 3.36 14.79 -31.47
CA VAL A 90 2.68 14.64 -32.75
C VAL A 90 1.28 14.13 -32.44
N ALA A 91 0.31 15.03 -32.28
CA ALA A 91 -1.08 14.70 -32.08
C ALA A 91 -1.97 15.43 -33.07
N PRO A 92 -3.03 14.80 -33.63
CA PRO A 92 -4.10 15.53 -34.29
C PRO A 92 -4.95 16.26 -33.23
N ALA A 93 -5.25 17.51 -33.49
CA ALA A 93 -5.95 18.41 -32.58
C ALA A 93 -7.40 17.92 -32.30
N VAL A 94 -7.65 17.54 -31.06
CA VAL A 94 -9.01 17.39 -30.51
C VAL A 94 -9.30 18.65 -29.70
N SER A 95 -10.48 19.27 -29.87
CA SER A 95 -10.81 20.52 -29.21
C SER A 95 -10.95 20.39 -27.69
N GLU A 96 -10.54 21.42 -26.91
CA GLU A 96 -10.64 21.44 -25.44
C GLU A 96 -12.08 21.18 -24.92
N ALA A 97 -13.10 21.53 -25.71
CA ALA A 97 -14.50 21.31 -25.37
C ALA A 97 -14.88 19.81 -25.41
N ASP A 98 -14.30 19.03 -26.34
CA ASP A 98 -14.55 17.58 -26.43
C ASP A 98 -13.82 16.82 -25.32
N LEU A 99 -12.61 17.26 -24.92
CA LEU A 99 -11.85 16.69 -23.83
C LEU A 99 -12.53 16.86 -22.46
N SER A 100 -13.13 18.02 -22.22
CA SER A 100 -13.83 18.31 -20.96
C SER A 100 -15.13 17.49 -20.82
N THR A 101 -15.84 17.25 -21.91
CA THR A 101 -17.07 16.43 -21.92
C THR A 101 -16.77 14.94 -21.77
N ILE A 102 -15.73 14.45 -22.42
CA ILE A 102 -15.28 13.05 -22.30
C ILE A 102 -14.75 12.78 -20.86
N ALA A 103 -13.94 13.69 -20.31
CA ALA A 103 -13.45 13.58 -18.94
C ALA A 103 -14.59 13.63 -17.92
N ALA A 104 -15.62 14.47 -18.13
CA ALA A 104 -16.78 14.56 -17.26
C ALA A 104 -17.66 13.29 -17.34
N GLN A 105 -17.83 12.71 -18.53
CA GLN A 105 -18.57 11.46 -18.75
C GLN A 105 -17.84 10.26 -18.14
N GLN A 106 -16.52 10.15 -18.32
CA GLN A 106 -15.71 9.09 -17.72
C GLN A 106 -15.70 9.19 -16.19
N LYS A 107 -15.54 10.41 -15.64
CA LYS A 107 -15.61 10.66 -14.20
C LYS A 107 -16.98 10.30 -13.62
N LYS A 108 -18.06 10.51 -14.39
CA LYS A 108 -19.42 10.14 -14.03
C LYS A 108 -19.63 8.61 -14.08
N GLN A 109 -19.10 7.93 -15.08
CA GLN A 109 -19.13 6.46 -15.19
C GLN A 109 -18.26 5.76 -14.13
N MET A 110 -17.07 6.28 -13.82
CA MET A 110 -16.24 5.74 -12.73
C MET A 110 -16.89 5.95 -11.35
N LYS A 111 -17.58 7.09 -11.16
CA LYS A 111 -18.33 7.39 -9.93
C LYS A 111 -19.57 6.49 -9.77
N SER A 112 -20.23 6.11 -10.86
CA SER A 112 -21.42 5.25 -10.84
C SER A 112 -21.10 3.77 -10.60
N LYS A 113 -19.87 3.32 -10.89
CA LYS A 113 -19.41 1.95 -10.64
C LYS A 113 -18.85 1.70 -9.21
N GLN A 114 -18.57 2.76 -8.46
CA GLN A 114 -18.20 2.65 -7.04
C GLN A 114 -19.46 2.66 -6.17
N THR A 115 -20.11 1.54 -6.07
CA THR A 115 -21.47 1.39 -5.54
C THR A 115 -21.59 1.46 -4.01
N SER A 116 -20.50 1.36 -3.23
CA SER A 116 -20.55 1.36 -1.77
C SER A 116 -19.59 2.37 -1.12
N ALA A 117 -20.08 3.11 -0.12
CA ALA A 117 -19.25 3.98 0.72
C ALA A 117 -18.14 3.19 1.44
N VAL A 118 -18.46 1.95 1.84
CA VAL A 118 -17.50 1.02 2.45
C VAL A 118 -16.36 0.67 1.49
N GLN A 119 -16.67 0.37 0.23
CA GLN A 119 -15.66 0.04 -0.77
C GLN A 119 -14.73 1.23 -1.07
N ARG A 120 -15.27 2.45 -1.11
CA ARG A 120 -14.47 3.68 -1.25
C ARG A 120 -13.58 3.95 -0.04
N PHE A 121 -14.10 3.71 1.16
CA PHE A 121 -13.33 3.83 2.39
C PHE A 121 -12.18 2.80 2.41
N LEU A 122 -12.48 1.53 2.13
CA LEU A 122 -11.48 0.46 2.12
C LEU A 122 -10.43 0.63 1.01
N SER A 123 -10.79 1.20 -0.15
CA SER A 123 -9.81 1.51 -1.19
C SER A 123 -8.77 2.56 -0.74
N LYS A 124 -9.14 3.47 0.17
CA LYS A 124 -8.18 4.40 0.78
C LYS A 124 -7.18 3.69 1.69
N PHE A 125 -7.54 2.60 2.34
CA PHE A 125 -6.57 1.78 3.08
C PHE A 125 -5.48 1.21 2.18
N ALA A 126 -5.82 0.79 0.97
CA ALA A 126 -4.81 0.35 0.00
C ALA A 126 -3.79 1.46 -0.31
N THR A 127 -4.22 2.72 -0.38
CA THR A 127 -3.30 3.85 -0.63
C THR A 127 -2.37 4.14 0.56
N ILE A 128 -2.74 3.76 1.78
CA ILE A 128 -1.89 3.89 2.96
C ILE A 128 -0.75 2.86 2.93
N PHE A 129 -1.07 1.60 2.63
CA PHE A 129 -0.14 0.47 2.77
C PHE A 129 0.63 0.15 1.49
N THR A 130 0.06 0.41 0.31
CA THR A 130 0.72 0.10 -0.98
C THR A 130 2.11 0.73 -1.12
N PRO A 131 2.37 1.98 -0.72
CA PRO A 131 3.72 2.56 -0.80
C PRO A 131 4.75 1.86 0.09
N LEU A 132 4.30 1.15 1.13
CA LEU A 132 5.16 0.46 2.09
C LEU A 132 5.55 -0.95 1.64
N ILE A 133 4.83 -1.54 0.68
CA ILE A 133 5.05 -2.93 0.22
C ILE A 133 6.50 -3.19 -0.21
N PRO A 134 7.17 -2.36 -1.04
CA PRO A 134 8.56 -2.59 -1.41
C PRO A 134 9.50 -2.61 -0.19
N GLY A 135 9.25 -1.72 0.79
CA GLY A 135 9.98 -1.69 2.05
C GLY A 135 9.81 -2.97 2.87
N PHE A 136 8.58 -3.48 2.96
CA PHE A 136 8.30 -4.76 3.65
C PHE A 136 9.02 -5.94 3.01
N ILE A 137 9.01 -6.00 1.67
CA ILE A 137 9.71 -7.06 0.94
C ILE A 137 11.21 -6.98 1.23
N ALA A 138 11.80 -5.80 1.15
CA ALA A 138 13.22 -5.59 1.42
C ALA A 138 13.57 -5.93 2.87
N ALA A 139 12.84 -5.42 3.85
CA ALA A 139 13.07 -5.68 5.27
C ALA A 139 12.89 -7.17 5.62
N GLY A 140 11.85 -7.80 5.10
CA GLY A 140 11.60 -9.22 5.30
C GLY A 140 12.70 -10.09 4.71
N LEU A 141 13.18 -9.77 3.51
CA LEU A 141 14.29 -10.49 2.87
C LEU A 141 15.60 -10.34 3.68
N LEU A 142 15.93 -9.12 4.11
CA LEU A 142 17.12 -8.86 4.92
C LEU A 142 17.07 -9.59 6.27
N LEU A 143 15.91 -9.58 6.95
CA LEU A 143 15.72 -10.34 8.19
C LEU A 143 15.80 -11.85 7.95
N GLY A 144 15.21 -12.35 6.86
CA GLY A 144 15.29 -13.76 6.50
C GLY A 144 16.71 -14.22 6.24
N ILE A 145 17.51 -13.45 5.49
CA ILE A 145 18.93 -13.72 5.27
C ILE A 145 19.71 -13.66 6.59
N ALA A 146 19.48 -12.63 7.41
CA ALA A 146 20.13 -12.49 8.70
C ALA A 146 19.85 -13.67 9.62
N THR A 147 18.59 -14.12 9.70
CA THR A 147 18.20 -15.28 10.51
C THR A 147 18.82 -16.57 9.99
N LEU A 148 18.86 -16.76 8.66
CA LEU A 148 19.52 -17.92 8.06
C LEU A 148 21.02 -17.96 8.38
N LEU A 149 21.71 -16.84 8.24
CA LEU A 149 23.14 -16.73 8.57
C LEU A 149 23.38 -16.97 10.07
N GLU A 150 22.52 -16.45 10.92
CA GLU A 150 22.58 -16.66 12.37
C GLU A 150 22.43 -18.15 12.72
N GLN A 151 21.47 -18.84 12.12
CA GLN A 151 21.24 -20.27 12.38
C GLN A 151 22.40 -21.14 11.88
N ILE A 152 23.02 -20.82 10.76
CA ILE A 152 24.09 -21.64 10.17
C ILE A 152 25.44 -21.36 10.83
N TYR A 153 25.75 -20.10 11.11
CA TYR A 153 27.12 -19.68 11.47
C TYR A 153 27.29 -19.16 12.88
N VAL A 154 26.21 -18.89 13.61
CA VAL A 154 26.26 -18.30 14.95
C VAL A 154 25.75 -19.28 16.00
N VAL A 155 24.58 -19.87 15.78
CA VAL A 155 23.95 -20.77 16.77
C VAL A 155 24.73 -22.08 16.87
N GLY A 156 25.26 -22.35 18.09
CA GLY A 156 26.04 -23.57 18.36
C GLY A 156 27.45 -23.61 17.72
N GLN A 157 27.94 -22.50 17.22
CA GLN A 157 29.24 -22.34 16.60
C GLN A 157 30.09 -21.30 17.36
N THR A 158 31.37 -21.21 17.03
CA THR A 158 32.24 -20.08 17.41
C THR A 158 32.30 -19.10 16.24
N PRO A 159 31.39 -18.13 16.16
CA PRO A 159 31.30 -17.26 15.00
C PRO A 159 32.50 -16.33 14.91
N SER A 160 32.92 -15.98 13.70
CA SER A 160 33.85 -14.89 13.48
C SER A 160 33.19 -13.54 13.80
N GLU A 161 33.99 -12.57 14.24
CA GLU A 161 33.53 -11.20 14.54
C GLU A 161 32.83 -10.59 13.31
N PHE A 162 33.39 -10.78 12.12
CA PHE A 162 32.78 -10.38 10.85
C PHE A 162 31.35 -10.95 10.65
N MET A 163 31.13 -12.22 11.01
CA MET A 163 29.80 -12.84 10.84
C MET A 163 28.78 -12.26 11.82
N LEU A 164 29.19 -11.98 13.06
CA LEU A 164 28.35 -11.32 14.06
C LEU A 164 27.94 -9.92 13.58
N ASP A 165 28.90 -9.13 13.10
CA ASP A 165 28.67 -7.79 12.62
C ASP A 165 27.78 -7.80 11.36
N LEU A 166 28.00 -8.73 10.43
CA LEU A 166 27.15 -8.85 9.23
C LEU A 166 25.71 -9.18 9.59
N VAL A 167 25.48 -10.13 10.50
CA VAL A 167 24.12 -10.47 10.96
C VAL A 167 23.48 -9.28 11.66
N ALA A 168 24.21 -8.59 12.53
CA ALA A 168 23.74 -7.38 13.21
C ALA A 168 23.38 -6.28 12.21
N TYR A 169 24.23 -6.03 11.23
CA TYR A 169 24.02 -5.05 10.15
C TYR A 169 22.75 -5.32 9.36
N LEU A 170 22.54 -6.55 8.91
CA LEU A 170 21.34 -6.93 8.18
C LEU A 170 20.06 -6.78 9.03
N LYS A 171 20.15 -7.16 10.31
CA LYS A 171 19.03 -7.03 11.27
C LYS A 171 18.63 -5.57 11.51
N VAL A 172 19.57 -4.61 11.51
CA VAL A 172 19.28 -3.19 11.72
C VAL A 172 18.30 -2.68 10.64
N PHE A 173 18.57 -2.97 9.36
CA PHE A 173 17.66 -2.53 8.27
C PHE A 173 16.30 -3.21 8.33
N GLY A 174 16.27 -4.51 8.58
CA GLY A 174 15.02 -5.24 8.68
C GLY A 174 14.17 -4.78 9.87
N LYS A 175 14.77 -4.65 11.06
CA LYS A 175 14.07 -4.17 12.26
C LYS A 175 13.70 -2.69 12.18
N GLY A 176 14.53 -1.86 11.53
CA GLY A 176 14.31 -0.41 11.42
C GLY A 176 12.99 -0.07 10.76
N LEU A 177 12.61 -0.78 9.68
CA LEU A 177 11.31 -0.56 9.06
C LEU A 177 10.16 -0.79 10.04
N PHE A 178 10.21 -1.92 10.76
CA PHE A 178 9.13 -2.28 11.69
C PHE A 178 9.10 -1.37 12.92
N ALA A 179 10.25 -0.92 13.41
CA ALA A 179 10.31 0.03 14.53
C ALA A 179 9.64 1.38 14.21
N PHE A 180 9.73 1.84 12.96
CA PHE A 180 9.14 3.12 12.53
C PHE A 180 7.87 2.94 11.68
N LEU A 181 7.34 1.73 11.60
CA LEU A 181 6.19 1.42 10.76
C LEU A 181 4.99 2.29 11.06
N SER A 182 4.68 2.52 12.33
CA SER A 182 3.57 3.36 12.77
C SER A 182 3.70 4.79 12.28
N ILE A 183 4.92 5.35 12.28
CA ILE A 183 5.19 6.70 11.77
C ILE A 183 4.93 6.77 10.26
N LEU A 184 5.39 5.76 9.51
CA LEU A 184 5.15 5.66 8.07
C LEU A 184 3.66 5.51 7.74
N ILE A 185 2.95 4.70 8.51
CA ILE A 185 1.49 4.52 8.40
C ILE A 185 0.77 5.83 8.71
N GLY A 186 1.13 6.51 9.79
CA GLY A 186 0.52 7.78 10.18
C GLY A 186 0.69 8.86 9.11
N TYR A 187 1.90 8.97 8.56
CA TYR A 187 2.19 9.87 7.43
C TYR A 187 1.28 9.58 6.23
N ASN A 188 1.27 8.34 5.76
CA ASN A 188 0.49 7.95 4.59
C ASN A 188 -1.02 8.04 4.84
N ALA A 189 -1.49 7.69 6.05
CA ALA A 189 -2.90 7.73 6.39
C ALA A 189 -3.43 9.16 6.39
N GLN A 190 -2.75 10.10 7.07
CA GLN A 190 -3.20 11.49 7.09
C GLN A 190 -3.20 12.10 5.69
N GLN A 191 -2.17 11.80 4.87
CA GLN A 191 -2.10 12.25 3.48
C GLN A 191 -3.22 11.64 2.62
N ALA A 192 -3.50 10.34 2.76
CA ALA A 192 -4.58 9.67 2.03
C ALA A 192 -5.97 10.23 2.36
N PHE A 193 -6.16 10.77 3.57
CA PHE A 193 -7.40 11.41 3.99
C PHE A 193 -7.41 12.94 3.83
N GLY A 194 -6.39 13.51 3.19
CA GLY A 194 -6.34 14.92 2.75
C GLY A 194 -5.81 15.91 3.78
N GLY A 195 -5.03 15.43 4.76
CA GLY A 195 -4.26 16.25 5.69
C GLY A 195 -2.76 16.24 5.37
N SER A 196 -1.97 16.87 6.22
CA SER A 196 -0.51 16.88 6.14
C SER A 196 0.08 15.56 6.63
N GLY A 197 0.85 14.86 5.77
CA GLY A 197 1.54 13.65 6.17
C GLY A 197 2.49 13.84 7.35
N VAL A 198 3.11 15.02 7.46
CA VAL A 198 4.01 15.36 8.58
C VAL A 198 3.25 15.39 9.90
N ASN A 199 2.06 16.01 9.94
CA ASN A 199 1.21 16.00 11.13
C ASN A 199 0.82 14.56 11.52
N GLY A 200 0.51 13.71 10.53
CA GLY A 200 0.25 12.28 10.74
C GLY A 200 1.44 11.53 11.33
N ALA A 201 2.65 11.82 10.87
CA ALA A 201 3.87 11.23 11.42
C ALA A 201 4.10 11.67 12.88
N ILE A 202 3.87 12.95 13.20
CA ILE A 202 4.01 13.47 14.57
C ILE A 202 2.97 12.82 15.49
N LEU A 203 1.71 12.71 15.08
CA LEU A 203 0.67 12.02 15.86
C LEU A 203 1.02 10.54 16.07
N ALA A 204 1.54 9.87 15.04
CA ALA A 204 1.97 8.49 15.14
C ALA A 204 3.18 8.31 16.09
N SER A 205 4.08 9.30 16.17
CA SER A 205 5.22 9.25 17.08
C SER A 205 4.80 9.18 18.55
N LEU A 206 3.61 9.70 18.89
CA LEU A 206 3.04 9.57 20.23
C LEU A 206 2.84 8.10 20.65
N PHE A 207 2.65 7.20 19.73
CA PHE A 207 2.49 5.76 19.98
C PHE A 207 3.82 4.99 19.99
N VAL A 208 4.83 5.48 19.30
CA VAL A 208 6.13 4.78 19.16
C VAL A 208 7.13 5.22 20.22
N LEU A 209 7.21 6.52 20.49
CA LEU A 209 8.18 7.11 21.40
C LEU A 209 7.63 7.24 22.84
N GLY A 210 6.38 6.78 23.00
CA GLY A 210 5.58 7.23 24.11
C GLY A 210 5.86 6.57 25.42
N TYR A 211 5.88 5.30 25.55
CA TYR A 211 5.79 4.70 26.87
C TYR A 211 6.65 3.45 27.00
N ASP A 212 7.65 3.55 27.83
CA ASP A 212 8.29 2.38 28.45
C ASP A 212 8.25 2.58 29.97
N PRO A 213 7.47 1.79 30.72
CA PRO A 213 7.38 1.92 32.17
C PRO A 213 8.70 1.66 32.88
N GLU A 214 9.61 0.94 32.23
CA GLU A 214 10.95 0.62 32.75
C GLU A 214 12.03 1.56 32.20
N ALA A 215 11.75 2.30 31.12
CA ALA A 215 12.73 3.18 30.50
C ALA A 215 12.76 4.57 31.14
N THR A 216 13.92 4.98 31.53
CA THR A 216 14.21 6.35 31.98
C THR A 216 14.30 7.35 30.82
N LYS A 217 14.03 6.96 29.57
CA LYS A 217 14.35 7.70 28.35
C LYS A 217 13.25 7.75 27.28
N GLY A 218 11.99 7.68 27.63
CA GLY A 218 10.87 7.90 26.69
C GLY A 218 10.32 9.32 26.76
N ILE A 219 9.57 9.77 25.75
CA ILE A 219 8.85 11.06 25.77
C ILE A 219 7.91 11.16 26.97
N TYR A 220 7.37 10.02 27.43
CA TYR A 220 6.51 9.93 28.62
C TYR A 220 7.19 9.26 29.80
N SER A 221 8.53 9.32 29.86
CA SER A 221 9.28 8.75 30.98
C SER A 221 8.71 9.22 32.32
N GLY A 222 8.22 8.27 33.12
CA GLY A 222 7.56 8.56 34.39
C GLY A 222 6.07 8.97 34.29
N MET A 223 5.48 9.10 33.10
CA MET A 223 4.05 9.33 32.92
C MET A 223 3.31 8.02 32.66
N SER A 224 2.57 7.52 33.65
CA SER A 224 1.64 6.40 33.47
C SER A 224 0.21 6.86 33.19
N GLU A 225 -0.09 8.12 33.46
CA GLU A 225 -1.42 8.72 33.34
C GLU A 225 -1.35 10.13 32.77
N PHE A 226 -2.36 10.50 31.99
CA PHE A 226 -2.60 11.85 31.48
C PHE A 226 -3.99 12.30 31.89
N PHE A 227 -4.09 13.33 32.73
CA PHE A 227 -5.33 13.78 33.34
C PHE A 227 -6.17 12.66 34.00
N GLY A 228 -5.52 11.68 34.66
CA GLY A 228 -6.18 10.54 35.30
C GLY A 228 -6.57 9.40 34.36
N PHE A 229 -6.21 9.47 33.09
CA PHE A 229 -6.41 8.40 32.11
C PHE A 229 -5.10 7.65 31.88
N ALA A 230 -5.15 6.34 31.96
CA ALA A 230 -3.98 5.49 31.70
C ALA A 230 -3.51 5.65 30.25
N ILE A 231 -2.23 5.94 30.06
CA ILE A 231 -1.59 5.97 28.75
C ILE A 231 -1.27 4.53 28.36
N ASP A 232 -1.98 3.99 27.40
CA ASP A 232 -1.73 2.65 26.87
C ASP A 232 -1.48 2.72 25.36
N PRO A 233 -0.22 2.68 24.90
CA PRO A 233 0.12 2.69 23.47
C PRO A 233 -0.15 1.35 22.79
N ARG A 234 -0.63 0.31 23.49
CA ARG A 234 -0.97 -0.97 22.89
C ARG A 234 -2.05 -0.80 21.82
N GLY A 235 -1.96 -1.60 20.77
CA GLY A 235 -2.82 -1.43 19.60
C GLY A 235 -2.38 -0.26 18.71
N ASN A 236 -1.13 0.09 18.79
CA ASN A 236 -0.42 1.19 18.15
C ASN A 236 -0.93 1.48 16.72
N ILE A 237 -0.92 0.50 15.81
CA ILE A 237 -1.29 0.74 14.41
C ILE A 237 -2.76 1.14 14.24
N ILE A 238 -3.66 0.57 15.03
CA ILE A 238 -5.10 0.92 14.99
C ILE A 238 -5.29 2.32 15.55
N GLY A 239 -4.65 2.61 16.68
CA GLY A 239 -4.65 3.94 17.28
C GLY A 239 -4.08 4.99 16.33
N VAL A 240 -2.95 4.70 15.68
CA VAL A 240 -2.32 5.57 14.67
C VAL A 240 -3.25 5.83 13.48
N LEU A 241 -3.90 4.81 12.95
CA LEU A 241 -4.86 4.98 11.85
C LEU A 241 -6.02 5.88 12.27
N LEU A 242 -6.60 5.66 13.46
CA LEU A 242 -7.67 6.51 14.00
C LEU A 242 -7.19 7.95 14.19
N ALA A 243 -6.03 8.14 14.82
CA ALA A 243 -5.46 9.47 15.05
C ALA A 243 -5.18 10.22 13.74
N ALA A 244 -4.60 9.55 12.74
CA ALA A 244 -4.29 10.16 11.45
C ALA A 244 -5.54 10.47 10.61
N ILE A 245 -6.54 9.58 10.61
CA ILE A 245 -7.80 9.81 9.89
C ILE A 245 -8.58 10.97 10.50
N LEU A 246 -8.73 10.98 11.82
CA LEU A 246 -9.36 12.08 12.54
C LEU A 246 -8.53 13.36 12.44
N GLY A 247 -7.21 13.25 12.53
CA GLY A 247 -6.26 14.35 12.35
C GLY A 247 -6.42 15.06 11.02
N ALA A 248 -6.59 14.32 9.93
CA ALA A 248 -6.86 14.90 8.63
C ALA A 248 -8.19 15.66 8.55
N GLN A 249 -9.20 15.20 9.28
CA GLN A 249 -10.50 15.90 9.34
C GLN A 249 -10.42 17.17 10.19
N VAL A 250 -9.78 17.08 11.36
CA VAL A 250 -9.55 18.24 12.25
C VAL A 250 -8.68 19.28 11.56
N GLU A 251 -7.58 18.87 10.91
CA GLU A 251 -6.70 19.77 10.15
C GLU A 251 -7.46 20.57 9.10
N ARG A 252 -8.30 19.89 8.30
CA ARG A 252 -9.11 20.57 7.28
C ARG A 252 -10.08 21.56 7.91
N LYS A 253 -10.68 21.19 9.04
CA LYS A 253 -11.62 22.06 9.75
C LYS A 253 -10.92 23.26 10.37
N VAL A 254 -9.77 23.05 10.99
CA VAL A 254 -8.95 24.14 11.55
C VAL A 254 -8.53 25.11 10.45
N ARG A 255 -8.10 24.61 9.29
CA ARG A 255 -7.69 25.41 8.13
C ARG A 255 -8.79 26.34 7.64
N GLU A 256 -10.06 25.94 7.72
CA GLU A 256 -11.18 26.80 7.31
C GLU A 256 -11.30 28.08 8.17
N TYR A 257 -10.74 28.10 9.38
CA TYR A 257 -10.79 29.23 10.31
C TYR A 257 -9.47 30.00 10.41
N MET A 258 -8.41 29.53 9.77
CA MET A 258 -7.10 30.17 9.85
C MET A 258 -6.95 31.25 8.80
N PRO A 259 -6.34 32.41 9.15
CA PRO A 259 -5.91 33.41 8.18
C PRO A 259 -4.85 32.84 7.23
N ASP A 260 -4.92 33.20 5.95
CA ASP A 260 -4.01 32.70 4.91
C ASP A 260 -2.52 32.86 5.27
N ASP A 261 -2.15 34.00 5.86
CA ASP A 261 -0.78 34.32 6.25
C ASP A 261 -0.21 33.42 7.36
N LEU A 262 -1.08 32.83 8.17
CA LEU A 262 -0.71 32.01 9.33
C LEU A 262 -1.07 30.53 9.16
N ASP A 263 -1.76 30.15 8.08
CA ASP A 263 -2.25 28.80 7.84
C ASP A 263 -1.15 27.74 7.98
N MET A 264 0.00 27.96 7.36
CA MET A 264 1.11 27.01 7.35
C MET A 264 1.59 26.62 8.77
N ILE A 265 1.58 27.56 9.71
CA ILE A 265 2.11 27.35 11.07
C ILE A 265 0.97 27.01 12.04
N LEU A 266 -0.03 27.89 12.12
CA LEU A 266 -1.08 27.76 13.15
C LEU A 266 -1.98 26.55 12.91
N THR A 267 -2.29 26.21 11.67
CA THR A 267 -3.11 25.02 11.38
C THR A 267 -2.45 23.75 11.91
N SER A 268 -1.15 23.58 11.70
CA SER A 268 -0.43 22.41 12.22
C SER A 268 -0.36 22.41 13.76
N VAL A 269 -0.02 23.55 14.38
CA VAL A 269 0.07 23.68 15.84
C VAL A 269 -1.27 23.36 16.49
N VAL A 270 -2.35 24.01 16.05
CA VAL A 270 -3.69 23.82 16.62
C VAL A 270 -4.17 22.37 16.40
N THR A 271 -3.96 21.83 15.19
CA THR A 271 -4.32 20.43 14.90
C THR A 271 -3.60 19.46 15.82
N LEU A 272 -2.29 19.62 16.01
CA LEU A 272 -1.49 18.73 16.86
C LEU A 272 -1.87 18.84 18.33
N LEU A 273 -2.18 20.03 18.83
CA LEU A 273 -2.64 20.22 20.21
C LEU A 273 -4.00 19.54 20.45
N ILE A 274 -4.97 19.77 19.57
CA ILE A 274 -6.29 19.14 19.65
C ILE A 274 -6.16 17.62 19.54
N MET A 275 -5.49 17.15 18.49
CA MET A 275 -5.36 15.73 18.24
C MET A 275 -4.45 15.00 19.23
N GLY A 276 -3.46 15.69 19.80
CA GLY A 276 -2.65 15.16 20.90
C GLY A 276 -3.52 14.86 22.13
N ALA A 277 -4.33 15.83 22.56
CA ALA A 277 -5.29 15.62 23.64
C ALA A 277 -6.30 14.50 23.34
N VAL A 278 -6.91 14.50 22.15
CA VAL A 278 -7.84 13.45 21.71
C VAL A 278 -7.15 12.08 21.66
N THR A 279 -5.89 12.03 21.24
CA THR A 279 -5.12 10.78 21.19
C THR A 279 -4.92 10.19 22.57
N PHE A 280 -4.52 10.99 23.56
CA PHE A 280 -4.29 10.51 24.92
C PHE A 280 -5.59 10.16 25.65
N LEU A 281 -6.61 11.02 25.56
CA LEU A 281 -7.82 10.88 26.34
C LEU A 281 -8.83 9.89 25.76
N ILE A 282 -8.80 9.69 24.44
CA ILE A 282 -9.84 8.93 23.75
C ILE A 282 -9.26 7.79 22.91
N ILE A 283 -8.29 8.11 22.01
CA ILE A 283 -7.85 7.13 21.01
C ILE A 283 -7.02 6.01 21.63
N MET A 284 -6.09 6.33 22.53
CA MET A 284 -5.27 5.31 23.19
C MET A 284 -6.10 4.34 24.04
N PRO A 285 -7.00 4.78 24.92
CA PRO A 285 -7.85 3.88 25.67
C PRO A 285 -8.76 3.01 24.77
N ILE A 286 -9.42 3.63 23.80
CA ILE A 286 -10.32 2.90 22.88
C ILE A 286 -9.52 1.97 21.97
N GLY A 287 -8.40 2.44 21.43
CA GLY A 287 -7.53 1.66 20.55
C GLY A 287 -7.00 0.40 21.24
N GLY A 288 -6.61 0.51 22.51
CA GLY A 288 -6.17 -0.63 23.33
C GLY A 288 -7.26 -1.68 23.51
N GLU A 289 -8.48 -1.27 23.85
CA GLU A 289 -9.61 -2.20 24.04
C GLU A 289 -10.06 -2.82 22.69
N LEU A 290 -10.10 -2.06 21.62
CA LEU A 290 -10.37 -2.59 20.28
C LEU A 290 -9.31 -3.63 19.87
N PHE A 291 -8.04 -3.34 20.17
CA PHE A 291 -6.95 -4.27 19.89
C PHE A 291 -7.10 -5.58 20.67
N LYS A 292 -7.39 -5.51 21.98
CA LYS A 292 -7.63 -6.69 22.83
C LYS A 292 -8.78 -7.53 22.28
N GLY A 293 -9.91 -6.90 21.93
CA GLY A 293 -11.08 -7.58 21.37
C GLY A 293 -10.79 -8.25 20.04
N MET A 294 -10.09 -7.57 19.13
CA MET A 294 -9.71 -8.15 17.84
C MET A 294 -8.69 -9.28 18.01
N SER A 295 -7.65 -9.07 18.82
CA SER A 295 -6.65 -10.12 19.08
C SER A 295 -7.30 -11.36 19.67
N TRP A 296 -8.19 -11.20 20.65
CA TRP A 296 -8.94 -12.31 21.21
C TRP A 296 -9.76 -13.06 20.16
N LEU A 297 -10.51 -12.34 19.32
CA LEU A 297 -11.32 -12.93 18.26
C LEU A 297 -10.48 -13.73 17.27
N PHE A 298 -9.43 -13.10 16.74
CA PHE A 298 -8.60 -13.73 15.70
C PHE A 298 -7.76 -14.89 16.24
N LEU A 299 -7.25 -14.79 17.46
CA LEU A 299 -6.50 -15.87 18.08
C LEU A 299 -7.40 -17.09 18.36
N ASN A 300 -8.59 -16.88 18.91
CA ASN A 300 -9.53 -17.98 19.15
C ASN A 300 -9.97 -18.66 17.84
N LEU A 301 -10.14 -17.90 16.75
CA LEU A 301 -10.44 -18.47 15.44
C LEU A 301 -9.22 -19.19 14.84
N ASN A 302 -8.01 -18.68 15.05
CA ASN A 302 -6.79 -19.26 14.54
C ASN A 302 -6.45 -20.61 15.21
N ASP A 303 -6.65 -20.71 16.51
CA ASP A 303 -6.33 -21.92 17.30
C ASP A 303 -7.32 -23.07 17.09
N ASN A 304 -8.44 -22.80 16.42
CA ASN A 304 -9.45 -23.78 16.11
C ASN A 304 -9.42 -24.13 14.61
N PRO A 305 -9.23 -25.41 14.20
CA PRO A 305 -9.20 -25.80 12.79
C PRO A 305 -10.43 -25.36 11.99
N LEU A 306 -11.61 -25.39 12.59
CA LEU A 306 -12.84 -24.90 11.95
C LEU A 306 -12.84 -23.38 11.80
N GLY A 307 -12.39 -22.67 12.83
CA GLY A 307 -12.21 -21.21 12.80
C GLY A 307 -11.21 -20.77 11.72
N ALA A 308 -10.07 -21.47 11.63
CA ALA A 308 -9.05 -21.23 10.60
C ALA A 308 -9.62 -21.44 9.18
N ALA A 309 -10.41 -22.51 8.98
CA ALA A 309 -11.08 -22.77 7.70
C ALA A 309 -12.09 -21.68 7.33
N ILE A 310 -12.88 -21.22 8.30
CA ILE A 310 -13.83 -20.10 8.12
C ILE A 310 -13.08 -18.82 7.76
N LEU A 311 -11.99 -18.50 8.47
CA LEU A 311 -11.17 -17.32 8.17
C LEU A 311 -10.58 -17.35 6.77
N ALA A 312 -10.01 -18.48 6.34
CA ALA A 312 -9.47 -18.66 5.00
C ALA A 312 -10.55 -18.48 3.92
N GLY A 313 -11.74 -19.05 4.14
CA GLY A 313 -12.87 -18.91 3.22
C GLY A 313 -13.40 -17.47 3.14
N LEU A 314 -13.60 -16.81 4.28
CA LEU A 314 -14.04 -15.42 4.34
C LEU A 314 -13.02 -14.46 3.74
N PHE A 315 -11.73 -14.73 3.93
CA PHE A 315 -10.67 -13.93 3.33
C PHE A 315 -10.72 -13.99 1.80
N LEU A 316 -10.92 -15.18 1.22
CA LEU A 316 -11.07 -15.33 -0.23
C LEU A 316 -12.25 -14.52 -0.77
N ILE A 317 -13.38 -14.55 -0.09
CA ILE A 317 -14.55 -13.75 -0.41
C ILE A 317 -14.21 -12.25 -0.29
N SER A 318 -13.53 -11.85 0.77
CA SER A 318 -13.12 -10.46 0.98
C SER A 318 -12.18 -9.94 -0.11
N VAL A 319 -11.32 -10.81 -0.66
CA VAL A 319 -10.45 -10.48 -1.81
C VAL A 319 -11.28 -10.20 -3.06
N VAL A 320 -12.30 -11.01 -3.34
CA VAL A 320 -13.20 -10.80 -4.51
C VAL A 320 -13.90 -9.44 -4.41
N PHE A 321 -14.36 -9.06 -3.23
CA PHE A 321 -15.01 -7.76 -3.00
C PHE A 321 -14.02 -6.58 -2.79
N GLY A 322 -12.71 -6.84 -2.76
CA GLY A 322 -11.69 -5.82 -2.52
C GLY A 322 -11.62 -5.29 -1.09
N ILE A 323 -12.31 -5.94 -0.14
CA ILE A 323 -12.35 -5.53 1.28
C ILE A 323 -11.26 -6.18 2.14
N HIS A 324 -10.47 -7.11 1.57
CA HIS A 324 -9.35 -7.79 2.24
C HIS A 324 -8.29 -6.83 2.81
N GLN A 325 -8.19 -5.61 2.28
CA GLN A 325 -7.30 -4.57 2.81
C GLN A 325 -7.64 -4.19 4.26
N GLY A 326 -8.86 -4.47 4.71
CA GLY A 326 -9.25 -4.30 6.11
C GLY A 326 -8.52 -5.23 7.09
N PHE A 327 -7.93 -6.35 6.62
CA PHE A 327 -7.11 -7.24 7.45
C PHE A 327 -5.69 -6.71 7.68
N VAL A 328 -5.21 -5.79 6.85
CA VAL A 328 -3.82 -5.29 6.94
C VAL A 328 -3.49 -4.65 8.29
N PRO A 329 -4.33 -3.80 8.89
CA PRO A 329 -4.09 -3.28 10.24
C PRO A 329 -4.01 -4.40 11.29
N VAL A 330 -4.80 -5.46 11.13
CA VAL A 330 -4.81 -6.62 12.04
C VAL A 330 -3.49 -7.38 11.96
N TYR A 331 -2.93 -7.56 10.76
CA TYR A 331 -1.63 -8.21 10.58
C TYR A 331 -0.53 -7.49 11.34
N PHE A 332 -0.48 -6.18 11.20
CA PHE A 332 0.54 -5.38 11.87
C PHE A 332 0.32 -5.32 13.38
N ALA A 333 -0.92 -5.24 13.82
CA ALA A 333 -1.24 -5.27 15.24
C ALA A 333 -0.82 -6.61 15.89
N LEU A 334 -1.02 -7.74 15.22
CA LEU A 334 -0.56 -9.05 15.69
C LEU A 334 0.97 -9.15 15.68
N MET A 335 1.65 -8.65 14.64
CA MET A 335 3.11 -8.59 14.59
C MET A 335 3.69 -7.76 15.74
N GLU A 336 3.07 -6.64 16.06
CA GLU A 336 3.48 -5.78 17.17
C GLU A 336 3.32 -6.50 18.51
N ALA A 337 2.17 -7.17 18.72
CA ALA A 337 1.85 -7.80 20.00
C ALA A 337 2.60 -9.12 20.24
N GLN A 338 2.82 -9.92 19.20
CA GLN A 338 3.31 -11.29 19.30
C GLN A 338 4.71 -11.48 18.68
N GLY A 339 5.22 -10.47 17.95
CA GLY A 339 6.45 -10.58 17.18
C GLY A 339 6.30 -11.34 15.85
N PHE A 340 5.13 -11.88 15.56
CA PHE A 340 4.82 -12.58 14.31
C PHE A 340 3.34 -12.44 13.95
N ASN A 341 3.01 -12.70 12.67
CA ASN A 341 1.64 -12.67 12.18
C ASN A 341 1.08 -14.09 12.10
N SER A 342 0.35 -14.52 13.13
CA SER A 342 -0.26 -15.85 13.22
C SER A 342 -1.37 -16.11 12.20
N LEU A 343 -2.02 -15.06 11.68
CA LEU A 343 -3.07 -15.19 10.66
C LEU A 343 -2.50 -15.39 9.25
N PHE A 344 -1.29 -14.92 8.99
CA PHE A 344 -0.74 -14.93 7.65
C PHE A 344 -0.71 -16.30 6.98
N PRO A 345 -0.28 -17.40 7.65
CA PRO A 345 -0.28 -18.72 7.04
C PRO A 345 -1.69 -19.18 6.59
N ILE A 346 -2.72 -18.88 7.39
CA ILE A 346 -4.11 -19.28 7.08
C ILE A 346 -4.60 -18.51 5.86
N LEU A 347 -4.36 -17.21 5.81
CA LEU A 347 -4.83 -16.36 4.72
C LEU A 347 -4.00 -16.56 3.44
N ALA A 348 -2.73 -16.94 3.57
CA ALA A 348 -1.88 -17.35 2.46
C ALA A 348 -2.39 -18.61 1.75
N MET A 349 -3.05 -19.54 2.48
CA MET A 349 -3.69 -20.72 1.89
C MET A 349 -4.79 -20.34 0.88
N ALA A 350 -5.53 -19.26 1.13
CA ALA A 350 -6.50 -18.73 0.16
C ALA A 350 -5.78 -18.23 -1.12
N GLY A 351 -4.63 -17.56 -0.96
CA GLY A 351 -3.77 -17.14 -2.08
C GLY A 351 -3.24 -18.33 -2.88
N ALA A 352 -2.74 -19.36 -2.22
CA ALA A 352 -2.28 -20.59 -2.87
C ALA A 352 -3.39 -21.27 -3.69
N GLY A 353 -4.62 -21.29 -3.17
CA GLY A 353 -5.80 -21.77 -3.91
C GLY A 353 -6.08 -20.97 -5.18
N GLN A 354 -5.97 -19.62 -5.11
CA GLN A 354 -6.12 -18.75 -6.29
C GLN A 354 -5.04 -18.99 -7.34
N VAL A 355 -3.80 -19.18 -6.91
CA VAL A 355 -2.68 -19.50 -7.83
C VAL A 355 -2.93 -20.85 -8.51
N GLY A 356 -3.33 -21.88 -7.75
CA GLY A 356 -3.67 -23.20 -8.30
C GLY A 356 -4.81 -23.11 -9.33
N ALA A 357 -5.89 -22.38 -9.03
CA ALA A 357 -7.00 -22.15 -9.96
C ALA A 357 -6.53 -21.39 -11.21
N SER A 358 -5.67 -20.39 -11.07
CA SER A 358 -5.12 -19.63 -12.18
C SER A 358 -4.23 -20.50 -13.09
N LEU A 359 -3.41 -21.38 -12.54
CA LEU A 359 -2.60 -22.35 -13.28
C LEU A 359 -3.47 -23.33 -14.06
N ALA A 360 -4.53 -23.87 -13.45
CA ALA A 360 -5.48 -24.75 -14.10
C ALA A 360 -6.21 -24.07 -15.28
N LEU A 361 -6.63 -22.82 -15.09
CA LEU A 361 -7.22 -22.00 -16.16
C LEU A 361 -6.21 -21.71 -17.28
N TYR A 362 -4.96 -21.42 -16.92
CA TYR A 362 -3.88 -21.21 -17.92
C TYR A 362 -3.63 -22.46 -18.77
N ALA A 363 -3.64 -23.63 -18.17
CA ALA A 363 -3.45 -24.90 -18.86
C ALA A 363 -4.63 -25.21 -19.82
N ARG A 364 -5.87 -24.86 -19.42
CA ARG A 364 -7.09 -25.12 -20.22
C ARG A 364 -7.39 -24.05 -21.25
N ALA A 365 -6.93 -22.84 -21.09
CA ALA A 365 -7.21 -21.72 -22.00
C ALA A 365 -6.49 -21.91 -23.35
N LYS A 366 -7.18 -21.61 -24.44
CA LYS A 366 -6.61 -21.62 -25.80
C LYS A 366 -5.44 -20.63 -25.91
N LYS A 367 -4.39 -20.98 -26.68
CA LYS A 367 -3.10 -20.27 -26.70
C LYS A 367 -3.18 -18.76 -27.00
N GLU A 368 -4.17 -18.29 -27.70
CA GLU A 368 -4.28 -16.91 -28.20
C GLU A 368 -5.38 -16.08 -27.48
N THR A 369 -5.91 -16.57 -26.37
CA THR A 369 -6.98 -15.85 -25.66
C THR A 369 -6.42 -14.77 -24.73
N THR A 370 -7.14 -13.65 -24.62
CA THR A 370 -6.86 -12.56 -23.68
C THR A 370 -6.73 -13.07 -22.24
N ILE A 371 -7.56 -14.05 -21.84
CA ILE A 371 -7.53 -14.67 -20.52
C ILE A 371 -6.17 -15.34 -20.26
N ARG A 372 -5.65 -16.10 -21.23
CA ARG A 372 -4.35 -16.76 -21.06
C ARG A 372 -3.21 -15.76 -20.90
N THR A 373 -3.23 -14.66 -21.61
CA THR A 373 -2.25 -13.57 -21.51
C THR A 373 -2.32 -12.88 -20.14
N GLN A 374 -3.52 -12.62 -19.64
CA GLN A 374 -3.73 -12.04 -18.31
C GLN A 374 -3.19 -12.94 -17.20
N ILE A 375 -3.51 -14.23 -17.25
CA ILE A 375 -3.06 -15.21 -16.26
C ILE A 375 -1.54 -15.35 -16.32
N LYS A 376 -0.93 -15.42 -17.51
CA LYS A 376 0.52 -15.49 -17.67
C LYS A 376 1.25 -14.34 -16.97
N GLY A 377 0.71 -13.13 -17.05
CA GLY A 377 1.27 -11.95 -16.36
C GLY A 377 1.10 -11.96 -14.85
N ALA A 378 0.17 -12.77 -14.33
CA ALA A 378 -0.16 -12.85 -12.90
C ALA A 378 0.48 -14.06 -12.19
N ILE A 379 0.92 -15.10 -12.92
CA ILE A 379 1.47 -16.34 -12.33
C ILE A 379 2.69 -16.06 -11.47
N ILE A 380 3.70 -15.38 -12.01
CA ILE A 380 4.95 -15.13 -11.27
C ILE A 380 4.71 -14.30 -10.01
N PRO A 381 4.02 -13.14 -10.07
CA PRO A 381 3.69 -12.38 -8.87
C PRO A 381 2.77 -13.10 -7.88
N GLY A 382 2.01 -14.10 -8.36
CA GLY A 382 1.11 -14.87 -7.51
C GLY A 382 1.81 -16.03 -6.77
N ILE A 383 2.97 -16.46 -7.25
CA ILE A 383 3.79 -17.51 -6.62
C ILE A 383 4.76 -16.90 -5.61
N LEU A 384 5.26 -15.69 -5.88
CA LEU A 384 6.14 -14.91 -4.99
C LEU A 384 5.35 -14.27 -3.84
#